data_d176caae8f9de3e3ce88820292f2f31f
#
_entry.id   d176caae8f9de3e3ce88820292f2f31f
#
_cell.length_a   1.000
_cell.length_b   1.000
_cell.length_c   1.000
_cell.angle_alpha   90.00
_cell.angle_beta   90.00
_cell.angle_gamma   90.00
#
_symmetry.space_group_name_H-M   'P 1'
#
loop_
_entity.id
_entity.type
_entity.pdbx_description
1 polymer ?
#
loop_
_entity_poly.entity_id
_entity_poly.type
_entity_poly.pdbx_seq_one_letter_code
_entity_poly.pdbx_strand_id
1 'polypeptide(L)'
;MTWIRRCLTLTMALLAAGAWLPADARVQTSPDADAERAVRAIVAEQAEAWNAGDGRRYAAHVSPEVSFTNLFGMVMYGAPAFTERHVEILSTFYKGTTKRHVVRRVRFLTPDVAIVDIDNELRGVGAMPAGIPTPPDGIIRTQLMEVFTRRDGRWVIEAYHNVDVKAR
;
A
#
# COMPACT_ATOMS: atom_id res chain seq x y z
N MET A 1 -71.19 -21.54 -60.14
CA MET A 1 -70.65 -20.25 -59.62
C MET A 1 -70.54 -20.39 -58.13
N THR A 2 -69.33 -20.65 -57.65
CA THR A 2 -69.00 -21.06 -56.27
C THR A 2 -68.34 -19.93 -55.51
N TRP A 3 -68.91 -19.51 -54.43
CA TRP A 3 -68.32 -18.50 -53.52
C TRP A 3 -67.68 -19.22 -52.36
N ILE A 4 -66.36 -19.07 -52.27
CA ILE A 4 -65.52 -19.61 -51.16
C ILE A 4 -65.45 -18.53 -50.06
N ARG A 5 -65.97 -18.83 -48.89
CA ARG A 5 -65.79 -18.02 -47.67
C ARG A 5 -64.49 -18.40 -47.01
N ARG A 6 -63.57 -17.46 -46.91
CA ARG A 6 -62.33 -17.63 -46.14
C ARG A 6 -62.62 -17.25 -44.67
N CYS A 7 -62.46 -18.20 -43.76
CA CYS A 7 -62.39 -17.96 -42.32
C CYS A 7 -60.99 -17.45 -42.01
N LEU A 8 -60.88 -16.23 -41.42
CA LEU A 8 -59.69 -15.71 -40.80
C LEU A 8 -59.69 -16.18 -39.34
N THR A 9 -58.76 -17.05 -38.97
CA THR A 9 -58.45 -17.38 -37.58
C THR A 9 -57.40 -16.41 -37.06
N LEU A 10 -57.80 -15.58 -36.07
CA LEU A 10 -56.93 -14.67 -35.35
C LEU A 10 -56.19 -15.46 -34.30
N THR A 11 -54.87 -15.69 -34.46
CA THR A 11 -54.01 -16.26 -33.43
C THR A 11 -53.46 -15.14 -32.55
N MET A 12 -53.89 -15.11 -31.31
CA MET A 12 -53.42 -14.18 -30.28
C MET A 12 -52.10 -14.71 -29.74
N ALA A 13 -50.99 -14.04 -30.05
CA ALA A 13 -49.69 -14.33 -29.46
C ALA A 13 -49.56 -13.63 -28.10
N LEU A 14 -49.52 -14.40 -27.01
CA LEU A 14 -49.15 -13.89 -25.68
C LEU A 14 -47.64 -13.63 -25.67
N LEU A 15 -47.24 -12.36 -25.62
CA LEU A 15 -45.89 -11.93 -25.29
C LEU A 15 -45.70 -12.04 -23.78
N ALA A 16 -44.99 -13.07 -23.31
CA ALA A 16 -44.49 -13.14 -21.96
C ALA A 16 -43.34 -12.16 -21.80
N ALA A 17 -43.59 -11.02 -21.14
CA ALA A 17 -42.54 -10.08 -20.71
C ALA A 17 -41.76 -10.72 -19.54
N GLY A 18 -40.65 -11.39 -19.84
CA GLY A 18 -39.69 -11.85 -18.85
C GLY A 18 -39.04 -10.62 -18.19
N ALA A 19 -39.34 -10.35 -16.94
CA ALA A 19 -38.64 -9.36 -16.12
C ALA A 19 -37.20 -9.83 -15.95
N TRP A 20 -36.28 -9.18 -16.65
CA TRP A 20 -34.85 -9.28 -16.35
C TRP A 20 -34.62 -8.53 -15.04
N LEU A 21 -34.45 -9.27 -13.94
CA LEU A 21 -33.88 -8.72 -12.72
C LEU A 21 -32.39 -8.40 -13.02
N PRO A 22 -31.89 -7.20 -12.68
CA PRO A 22 -30.47 -6.92 -12.79
C PRO A 22 -29.75 -7.90 -11.86
N ALA A 23 -28.90 -8.76 -12.42
CA ALA A 23 -27.95 -9.51 -11.64
C ALA A 23 -27.14 -8.49 -10.83
N ASP A 24 -27.06 -8.70 -9.52
CA ASP A 24 -26.25 -7.89 -8.61
C ASP A 24 -24.93 -7.53 -9.29
N ALA A 25 -24.74 -6.27 -9.59
CA ALA A 25 -23.48 -5.73 -10.09
C ALA A 25 -22.49 -5.81 -8.92
N ARG A 26 -21.90 -6.99 -8.71
CA ARG A 26 -20.68 -7.11 -7.92
C ARG A 26 -19.67 -6.21 -8.60
N VAL A 27 -19.29 -5.15 -7.90
CA VAL A 27 -18.17 -4.30 -8.32
C VAL A 27 -16.96 -5.24 -8.40
N GLN A 28 -16.68 -5.74 -9.59
CA GLN A 28 -15.50 -6.54 -9.87
C GLN A 28 -14.34 -5.54 -9.85
N THR A 29 -13.69 -5.44 -8.67
CA THR A 29 -12.44 -4.69 -8.56
C THR A 29 -11.43 -5.38 -9.49
N SER A 30 -10.75 -4.57 -10.32
CA SER A 30 -9.71 -5.12 -11.17
C SER A 30 -8.62 -5.76 -10.29
N PRO A 31 -7.93 -6.82 -10.72
CA PRO A 31 -6.80 -7.41 -9.99
C PRO A 31 -5.78 -6.36 -9.54
N ASP A 32 -5.58 -5.29 -10.32
CA ASP A 32 -4.71 -4.17 -9.99
C ASP A 32 -5.21 -3.33 -8.81
N ALA A 33 -6.53 -3.13 -8.70
CA ALA A 33 -7.11 -2.37 -7.59
C ALA A 33 -7.00 -3.12 -6.26
N ASP A 34 -7.12 -4.44 -6.26
CA ASP A 34 -6.93 -5.28 -5.07
C ASP A 34 -5.47 -5.31 -4.65
N ALA A 35 -4.56 -5.43 -5.61
CA ALA A 35 -3.12 -5.36 -5.39
C ALA A 35 -2.71 -4.00 -4.81
N GLU A 36 -3.22 -2.90 -5.38
CA GLU A 36 -2.94 -1.56 -4.86
C GLU A 36 -3.45 -1.38 -3.43
N ARG A 37 -4.66 -1.84 -3.10
CA ARG A 37 -5.17 -1.81 -1.73
C ARG A 37 -4.29 -2.59 -0.77
N ALA A 38 -3.83 -3.78 -1.15
CA ALA A 38 -2.97 -4.61 -0.32
C ALA A 38 -1.63 -3.90 -0.03
N VAL A 39 -0.99 -3.33 -1.04
CA VAL A 39 0.27 -2.58 -0.89
C VAL A 39 0.06 -1.33 -0.01
N ARG A 40 -1.01 -0.55 -0.24
CA ARG A 40 -1.33 0.62 0.59
C ARG A 40 -1.63 0.24 2.05
N ALA A 41 -2.25 -0.92 2.30
CA ALA A 41 -2.52 -1.41 3.64
C ALA A 41 -1.22 -1.73 4.40
N ILE A 42 -0.22 -2.31 3.73
CA ILE A 42 1.10 -2.55 4.33
C ILE A 42 1.78 -1.23 4.73
N VAL A 43 1.77 -0.23 3.86
CA VAL A 43 2.33 1.10 4.16
C VAL A 43 1.60 1.77 5.35
N ALA A 44 0.29 1.62 5.43
CA ALA A 44 -0.49 2.13 6.56
C ALA A 44 -0.13 1.38 7.86
N GLU A 45 -0.03 0.06 7.81
CA GLU A 45 0.36 -0.76 8.95
C GLU A 45 1.76 -0.42 9.48
N GLN A 46 2.72 -0.11 8.60
CA GLN A 46 4.03 0.38 9.03
C GLN A 46 3.91 1.67 9.86
N ALA A 47 3.10 2.64 9.44
CA ALA A 47 2.91 3.87 10.20
C ALA A 47 2.23 3.60 11.57
N GLU A 48 1.25 2.71 11.61
CA GLU A 48 0.60 2.29 12.86
C GLU A 48 1.57 1.57 13.79
N ALA A 49 2.38 0.65 13.27
CA ALA A 49 3.39 -0.09 14.04
C ALA A 49 4.44 0.87 14.65
N TRP A 50 4.91 1.85 13.87
CA TRP A 50 5.78 2.90 14.37
C TRP A 50 5.15 3.67 15.52
N ASN A 51 3.90 4.12 15.34
CA ASN A 51 3.16 4.91 16.32
C ASN A 51 2.86 4.12 17.61
N ALA A 52 2.82 2.79 17.51
CA ALA A 52 2.74 1.88 18.66
C ALA A 52 4.12 1.59 19.30
N GLY A 53 5.22 2.05 18.72
CA GLY A 53 6.58 1.73 19.17
C GLY A 53 7.00 0.28 18.90
N ASP A 54 6.30 -0.40 17.97
CA ASP A 54 6.51 -1.82 17.66
C ASP A 54 7.39 -2.01 16.42
N GLY A 55 8.71 -2.06 16.64
CA GLY A 55 9.68 -2.25 15.56
C GLY A 55 9.59 -3.62 14.88
N ARG A 56 9.10 -4.66 15.59
CA ARG A 56 8.90 -5.98 15.00
C ARG A 56 7.71 -5.98 14.04
N ARG A 57 6.60 -5.40 14.45
CA ARG A 57 5.43 -5.21 13.59
C ARG A 57 5.75 -4.30 12.39
N TYR A 58 6.59 -3.26 12.59
CA TYR A 58 7.06 -2.41 11.49
C TYR A 58 7.78 -3.20 10.40
N ALA A 59 8.50 -4.26 10.78
CA ALA A 59 9.25 -5.14 9.89
C ALA A 59 8.44 -6.36 9.39
N ALA A 60 7.15 -6.47 9.70
CA ALA A 60 6.38 -7.70 9.43
C ALA A 60 6.26 -8.09 7.96
N HIS A 61 6.37 -7.11 7.07
CA HIS A 61 6.20 -7.30 5.63
C HIS A 61 7.50 -7.18 4.82
N VAL A 62 8.67 -7.11 5.45
CA VAL A 62 9.93 -7.08 4.69
C VAL A 62 10.31 -8.48 4.21
N SER A 63 10.92 -8.56 3.04
CA SER A 63 11.44 -9.84 2.54
C SER A 63 12.65 -10.29 3.37
N PRO A 64 12.96 -11.59 3.40
CA PRO A 64 14.17 -12.08 4.10
C PRO A 64 15.45 -11.39 3.67
N GLU A 65 15.54 -10.92 2.42
CA GLU A 65 16.72 -10.31 1.81
C GLU A 65 16.55 -8.81 1.57
N VAL A 66 15.63 -8.14 2.27
CA VAL A 66 15.34 -6.72 2.07
C VAL A 66 16.61 -5.87 2.03
N SER A 67 16.67 -4.96 1.06
CA SER A 67 17.71 -3.91 0.99
C SER A 67 17.17 -2.64 1.62
N PHE A 68 17.83 -2.15 2.66
CA PHE A 68 17.41 -0.98 3.42
C PHE A 68 18.48 0.12 3.39
N THR A 69 18.10 1.31 2.93
CA THR A 69 18.92 2.54 3.04
C THR A 69 18.15 3.58 3.85
N ASN A 70 18.71 4.01 4.97
CA ASN A 70 18.09 5.03 5.80
C ASN A 70 18.38 6.46 5.30
N LEU A 71 17.74 7.45 5.94
CA LEU A 71 17.89 8.86 5.56
C LEU A 71 19.31 9.44 5.74
N PHE A 72 20.21 8.72 6.44
CA PHE A 72 21.63 9.09 6.62
C PHE A 72 22.57 8.36 5.64
N GLY A 73 22.03 7.59 4.70
CA GLY A 73 22.80 6.81 3.74
C GLY A 73 23.38 5.51 4.31
N MET A 74 22.97 5.10 5.52
CA MET A 74 23.38 3.81 6.08
C MET A 74 22.63 2.70 5.36
N VAL A 75 23.36 1.71 4.86
CA VAL A 75 22.83 0.55 4.13
C VAL A 75 22.88 -0.68 5.02
N MET A 76 21.78 -1.43 5.03
CA MET A 76 21.66 -2.71 5.73
C MET A 76 20.92 -3.71 4.84
N TYR A 77 21.18 -4.99 5.04
CA TYR A 77 20.59 -6.08 4.27
C TYR A 77 19.94 -7.11 5.19
N GLY A 78 18.81 -7.63 4.76
CA GLY A 78 18.08 -8.71 5.40
C GLY A 78 17.12 -8.28 6.50
N ALA A 79 16.05 -9.06 6.65
CA ALA A 79 14.99 -8.83 7.63
C ALA A 79 15.49 -8.75 9.09
N PRO A 80 16.48 -9.56 9.54
CA PRO A 80 17.00 -9.44 10.90
C PRO A 80 17.57 -8.04 11.18
N ALA A 81 18.48 -7.55 10.32
CA ALA A 81 19.10 -6.24 10.49
C ALA A 81 18.08 -5.10 10.43
N PHE A 82 17.11 -5.19 9.50
CA PHE A 82 16.00 -4.22 9.41
C PHE A 82 15.17 -4.20 10.70
N THR A 83 14.82 -5.37 11.20
CA THR A 83 14.00 -5.52 12.43
C THR A 83 14.73 -4.99 13.66
N GLU A 84 15.98 -5.43 13.88
CA GLU A 84 16.80 -5.00 15.02
C GLU A 84 16.98 -3.49 15.04
N ARG A 85 17.25 -2.90 13.87
CA ARG A 85 17.36 -1.45 13.74
C ARG A 85 16.10 -0.72 14.15
N HIS A 86 14.92 -1.17 13.72
CA HIS A 86 13.65 -0.51 14.07
C HIS A 86 13.25 -0.73 15.53
N VAL A 87 13.55 -1.89 16.11
CA VAL A 87 13.39 -2.13 17.57
C VAL A 87 14.29 -1.19 18.38
N GLU A 88 15.56 -1.03 17.96
CA GLU A 88 16.51 -0.13 18.61
C GLU A 88 16.03 1.34 18.59
N ILE A 89 15.76 1.87 17.40
CA ILE A 89 15.44 3.30 17.26
C ILE A 89 14.12 3.70 17.91
N LEU A 90 13.15 2.80 17.92
CA LEU A 90 11.84 3.05 18.58
C LEU A 90 11.92 2.92 20.10
N SER A 91 12.91 2.23 20.63
CA SER A 91 13.16 2.17 22.08
C SER A 91 14.10 3.28 22.59
N THR A 92 14.77 3.99 21.67
CA THR A 92 15.77 5.03 21.99
C THR A 92 15.36 6.40 21.48
N PHE A 93 16.10 6.97 20.52
CA PHE A 93 15.96 8.39 20.09
C PHE A 93 14.71 8.71 19.28
N TYR A 94 13.98 7.71 18.76
CA TYR A 94 12.65 7.91 18.16
C TYR A 94 11.50 7.42 19.06
N LYS A 95 11.77 7.14 20.32
CA LYS A 95 10.73 6.73 21.28
C LYS A 95 9.70 7.85 21.43
N GLY A 96 8.42 7.51 21.29
CA GLY A 96 7.29 8.44 21.44
C GLY A 96 7.09 9.39 20.24
N THR A 97 7.87 9.24 19.16
CA THR A 97 7.61 9.98 17.91
C THR A 97 6.37 9.44 17.21
N THR A 98 5.75 10.28 16.39
CA THR A 98 4.63 9.87 15.54
C THR A 98 5.01 9.95 14.06
N LYS A 99 4.66 8.91 13.32
CA LYS A 99 4.93 8.77 11.89
C LYS A 99 3.64 8.91 11.08
N ARG A 100 3.72 9.64 9.99
CA ARG A 100 2.68 9.74 8.99
C ARG A 100 3.23 9.39 7.62
N HIS A 101 2.64 8.41 6.96
CA HIS A 101 2.90 8.06 5.57
C HIS A 101 1.77 8.59 4.68
N VAL A 102 2.14 9.23 3.56
CA VAL A 102 1.21 9.61 2.49
C VAL A 102 1.70 8.98 1.21
N VAL A 103 1.01 7.93 0.76
CA VAL A 103 1.33 7.29 -0.53
C VAL A 103 1.00 8.25 -1.66
N ARG A 104 2.02 8.74 -2.33
CA ARG A 104 1.91 9.63 -3.50
C ARG A 104 1.54 8.86 -4.75
N ARG A 105 2.17 7.71 -4.93
CA ARG A 105 2.02 6.92 -6.14
C ARG A 105 2.27 5.44 -5.84
N VAL A 106 1.45 4.58 -6.44
CA VAL A 106 1.73 3.16 -6.62
C VAL A 106 1.86 2.91 -8.11
N ARG A 107 2.93 2.28 -8.55
CA ARG A 107 3.20 1.95 -9.94
C ARG A 107 3.57 0.50 -10.07
N PHE A 108 2.71 -0.28 -10.70
CA PHE A 108 3.00 -1.67 -11.04
C PHE A 108 3.93 -1.74 -12.26
N LEU A 109 5.03 -2.44 -12.14
CA LEU A 109 5.95 -2.76 -13.23
C LEU A 109 5.54 -4.04 -13.92
N THR A 110 5.03 -5.00 -13.13
CA THR A 110 4.41 -6.26 -13.52
C THR A 110 3.24 -6.53 -12.56
N PRO A 111 2.38 -7.53 -12.80
CA PRO A 111 1.35 -7.92 -11.84
C PRO A 111 1.86 -8.26 -10.43
N ASP A 112 3.15 -8.58 -10.31
CA ASP A 112 3.77 -9.02 -9.06
C ASP A 112 4.89 -8.10 -8.56
N VAL A 113 5.11 -6.93 -9.18
CA VAL A 113 6.15 -5.97 -8.78
C VAL A 113 5.56 -4.56 -8.78
N ALA A 114 5.65 -3.87 -7.65
CA ALA A 114 5.22 -2.47 -7.51
C ALA A 114 6.32 -1.59 -6.92
N ILE A 115 6.36 -0.33 -7.37
CA ILE A 115 7.12 0.76 -6.75
C ILE A 115 6.12 1.71 -6.09
N VAL A 116 6.41 2.08 -4.84
CA VAL A 116 5.59 2.99 -4.04
C VAL A 116 6.41 4.19 -3.60
N ASP A 117 5.95 5.37 -3.97
CA ASP A 117 6.51 6.65 -3.54
C ASP A 117 5.68 7.20 -2.39
N ILE A 118 6.34 7.53 -1.27
CA ILE A 118 5.70 7.89 0.00
C ILE A 118 6.33 9.16 0.54
N ASP A 119 5.50 10.17 0.86
CA ASP A 119 5.93 11.25 1.75
C ASP A 119 5.86 10.73 3.17
N ASN A 120 6.97 10.78 3.85
CA ASN A 120 7.08 10.40 5.25
C ASN A 120 7.36 11.63 6.11
N GLU A 121 6.58 11.79 7.16
CA GLU A 121 6.77 12.82 8.18
C GLU A 121 6.84 12.17 9.55
N LEU A 122 7.91 12.46 10.28
CA LEU A 122 8.15 12.00 11.65
C LEU A 122 8.15 13.21 12.58
N ARG A 123 7.23 13.26 13.54
CA ARG A 123 7.04 14.36 14.50
C ARG A 123 7.44 13.94 15.91
N GLY A 124 7.80 14.94 16.73
CA GLY A 124 8.20 14.73 18.11
C GLY A 124 9.64 14.26 18.26
N VAL A 125 10.47 14.53 17.24
CA VAL A 125 11.90 14.16 17.27
C VAL A 125 12.61 15.06 18.28
N GLY A 126 13.17 14.41 19.32
CA GLY A 126 14.00 15.05 20.33
C GLY A 126 15.47 15.10 19.94
N ALA A 127 16.35 15.02 20.97
CA ALA A 127 17.78 15.01 20.76
C ALA A 127 18.21 13.82 19.88
N MET A 128 18.97 14.12 18.83
CA MET A 128 19.53 13.13 17.95
C MET A 128 20.91 12.65 18.45
N PRO A 129 21.38 11.47 18.02
CA PRO A 129 22.74 11.02 18.32
C PRO A 129 23.83 12.05 17.92
N ALA A 130 24.97 12.00 18.62
CA ALA A 130 26.08 12.90 18.33
C ALA A 130 26.48 12.87 16.84
N GLY A 131 26.67 14.04 16.25
CA GLY A 131 27.00 14.20 14.84
C GLY A 131 25.80 14.26 13.89
N ILE A 132 24.56 14.03 14.39
CA ILE A 132 23.34 14.15 13.62
C ILE A 132 22.58 15.40 14.05
N PRO A 133 22.32 16.39 13.17
CA PRO A 133 21.56 17.57 13.53
C PRO A 133 20.15 17.23 14.00
N THR A 134 19.76 17.76 15.14
CA THR A 134 18.36 17.73 15.59
C THR A 134 17.52 18.69 14.74
N PRO A 135 16.41 18.28 14.15
CA PRO A 135 15.56 19.19 13.38
C PRO A 135 14.99 20.29 14.30
N PRO A 136 15.10 21.58 13.93
CA PRO A 136 14.72 22.70 14.82
C PRO A 136 13.23 22.72 15.15
N ASP A 137 12.38 22.17 14.26
CA ASP A 137 10.92 22.05 14.46
C ASP A 137 10.50 20.68 15.03
N GLY A 138 11.46 19.82 15.38
CA GLY A 138 11.19 18.45 15.85
C GLY A 138 10.56 17.55 14.79
N ILE A 139 10.69 17.90 13.49
CA ILE A 139 10.07 17.16 12.39
C ILE A 139 11.11 16.73 11.37
N ILE A 140 11.17 15.43 11.11
CA ILE A 140 11.92 14.87 9.97
C ILE A 140 10.96 14.62 8.82
N ARG A 141 11.31 15.13 7.64
CA ARG A 141 10.58 14.91 6.39
C ARG A 141 11.46 14.18 5.41
N THR A 142 10.95 13.08 4.88
CA THR A 142 11.70 12.27 3.92
C THR A 142 10.82 11.83 2.76
N GLN A 143 11.49 11.55 1.63
CA GLN A 143 10.89 10.78 0.53
C GLN A 143 11.31 9.32 0.71
N LEU A 144 10.33 8.46 0.87
CA LEU A 144 10.54 7.04 0.99
C LEU A 144 10.08 6.36 -0.30
N MET A 145 10.93 5.53 -0.87
CA MET A 145 10.58 4.63 -1.97
C MET A 145 10.67 3.19 -1.47
N GLU A 146 9.59 2.45 -1.68
CA GLU A 146 9.55 1.02 -1.42
C GLU A 146 9.31 0.24 -2.71
N VAL A 147 10.02 -0.87 -2.87
CA VAL A 147 9.80 -1.85 -3.93
C VAL A 147 9.13 -3.06 -3.31
N PHE A 148 7.97 -3.40 -3.82
CA PHE A 148 7.19 -4.56 -3.40
C PHE A 148 7.26 -5.67 -4.44
N THR A 149 7.31 -6.91 -3.98
CA THR A 149 7.05 -8.10 -4.80
C THR A 149 5.95 -8.94 -4.19
N ARG A 150 5.22 -9.66 -5.04
CA ARG A 150 4.23 -10.64 -4.57
C ARG A 150 4.86 -12.03 -4.62
N ARG A 151 5.02 -12.65 -3.43
CA ARG A 151 5.56 -14.00 -3.25
C ARG A 151 4.52 -14.87 -2.56
N ASP A 152 4.17 -16.00 -3.14
CA ASP A 152 3.16 -16.93 -2.62
C ASP A 152 1.83 -16.23 -2.27
N GLY A 153 1.38 -15.32 -3.16
CA GLY A 153 0.15 -14.55 -2.98
C GLY A 153 0.24 -13.39 -1.99
N ARG A 154 1.38 -13.15 -1.32
CA ARG A 154 1.57 -12.07 -0.35
C ARG A 154 2.54 -11.02 -0.87
N TRP A 155 2.22 -9.76 -0.64
CA TRP A 155 3.12 -8.64 -0.92
C TRP A 155 4.17 -8.50 0.17
N VAL A 156 5.43 -8.35 -0.22
CA VAL A 156 6.57 -8.12 0.67
C VAL A 156 7.43 -6.98 0.13
N ILE A 157 8.11 -6.28 1.04
CA ILE A 157 9.02 -5.16 0.72
C ILE A 157 10.41 -5.73 0.44
N GLU A 158 10.89 -5.56 -0.79
CA GLU A 158 12.23 -6.00 -1.23
C GLU A 158 13.28 -4.91 -1.04
N ALA A 159 12.88 -3.65 -1.20
CA ALA A 159 13.78 -2.53 -1.01
C ALA A 159 13.04 -1.38 -0.32
N TYR A 160 13.78 -0.70 0.56
CA TYR A 160 13.32 0.44 1.33
C TYR A 160 14.40 1.52 1.25
N HIS A 161 14.14 2.60 0.51
CA HIS A 161 15.07 3.72 0.35
C HIS A 161 14.46 5.00 0.89
N ASN A 162 15.12 5.59 1.87
CA ASN A 162 14.65 6.80 2.55
C ASN A 162 15.64 7.96 2.32
N VAL A 163 15.15 9.08 1.81
CA VAL A 163 15.94 10.26 1.46
C VAL A 163 15.43 11.48 2.22
N ASP A 164 16.33 12.20 2.87
CA ASP A 164 16.01 13.42 3.58
C ASP A 164 15.57 14.55 2.63
N VAL A 165 14.47 15.22 2.94
CA VAL A 165 13.98 16.39 2.20
C VAL A 165 14.65 17.64 2.74
N LYS A 166 15.64 18.17 2.02
CA LYS A 166 16.26 19.44 2.37
C LYS A 166 15.32 20.61 2.09
N ALA A 167 15.24 21.55 3.04
CA ALA A 167 14.63 22.86 2.77
C ALA A 167 15.42 23.53 1.62
N ARG A 168 14.67 24.06 0.65
CA ARG A 168 15.26 24.86 -0.45
C ARG A 168 15.27 26.32 -0.06
#